data_b263a2ede6452a623d17b5176f03f263
#
_entry.id   b263a2ede6452a623d17b5176f03f263
#
_cell.length_a   1.000
_cell.length_b   1.000
_cell.length_c   1.000
_cell.angle_alpha   90.00
_cell.angle_beta   90.00
_cell.angle_gamma   90.00
#
_symmetry.space_group_name_H-M   'P 1'
#
loop_
_entity.id
_entity.type
_entity.pdbx_description
1 polymer ?
#
loop_
_entity_poly.entity_id
_entity_poly.type
_entity_poly.pdbx_seq_one_letter_code
_entity_poly.pdbx_strand_id
1 'polypeptide(L)'
;MEKFFHLKENGTTVSTEVMAGLTTFFAMSYIIIVNPQILSQTGMPWGGVFLATIIAAIAGTLVMGLFANVPYAQAAGMGLNAFFTYTVCFGLGFTWQQTLCMVFLCGLINILITVTKILKIIIQAIPEVLQNAIGGGIGLFVAYVGFLNVGFFTFTTKADAKNGDTVQATPGLAVMNNPTIWLFIIGLFLAIILTVLKVRGGMLIAIAVTAIVGIPMGQTTMANSISIGDTFAQLPQTFGAIFSAEGFPALFSDVSKLPIILLTIFAFSMSDTFDTIGTFIGTGRRTGIFSAEDEEALENGSGFSSKMDKALFADSIATSIGAICGTSNTTTYVESSAGIAAGGRTGLTSVIVAICFALSAFLSPVISAIPSAATAGVLVVVGCMMASSLKEIDWSDISEAVPAFFASVFMAFSYSISYGIAGGFITYCLIKTCKGKAKEVHPVIWIVSLLFILDFVITAIL
;
A
#
# COMPACT_ATOMS: atom_id res chain seq x y z
N MET A 1 26.88 -19.49 -0.13
CA MET A 1 25.84 -18.98 0.79
C MET A 1 26.43 -18.40 2.06
N GLU A 2 27.20 -19.17 2.86
CA GLU A 2 27.80 -18.68 4.10
C GLU A 2 28.60 -17.36 3.94
N LYS A 3 29.53 -17.33 2.97
CA LYS A 3 30.37 -16.13 2.71
C LYS A 3 29.59 -14.88 2.26
N PHE A 4 28.38 -15.05 1.75
CA PHE A 4 27.60 -13.92 1.24
C PHE A 4 26.55 -13.43 2.24
N PHE A 5 25.84 -14.37 2.89
CA PHE A 5 24.76 -14.02 3.82
C PHE A 5 25.17 -13.97 5.28
N HIS A 6 26.41 -14.41 5.61
CA HIS A 6 26.94 -14.40 6.98
C HIS A 6 26.03 -15.16 7.98
N LEU A 7 25.55 -16.36 7.57
CA LEU A 7 24.53 -17.11 8.31
C LEU A 7 24.92 -17.39 9.76
N LYS A 8 26.20 -17.85 9.99
CA LYS A 8 26.69 -18.18 11.33
C LYS A 8 26.80 -16.93 12.21
N GLU A 9 27.26 -15.81 11.66
CA GLU A 9 27.36 -14.54 12.36
C GLU A 9 25.99 -14.02 12.80
N ASN A 10 24.96 -14.27 11.97
CA ASN A 10 23.58 -13.90 12.28
C ASN A 10 22.81 -15.00 13.05
N GLY A 11 23.50 -16.05 13.53
CA GLY A 11 22.90 -17.10 14.37
C GLY A 11 21.82 -17.94 13.67
N THR A 12 21.90 -18.13 12.35
CA THR A 12 20.90 -18.84 11.55
C THR A 12 21.52 -19.96 10.70
N THR A 13 20.66 -20.75 10.04
CA THR A 13 21.05 -21.84 9.15
C THR A 13 20.29 -21.76 7.83
N VAL A 14 20.79 -22.38 6.77
CA VAL A 14 20.09 -22.45 5.47
C VAL A 14 18.66 -22.99 5.62
N SER A 15 18.48 -24.05 6.39
CA SER A 15 17.17 -24.66 6.64
C SER A 15 16.21 -23.67 7.32
N THR A 16 16.70 -22.93 8.32
CA THR A 16 15.92 -21.91 9.03
C THR A 16 15.51 -20.77 8.10
N GLU A 17 16.44 -20.29 7.27
CA GLU A 17 16.18 -19.21 6.32
C GLU A 17 15.16 -19.65 5.25
N VAL A 18 15.24 -20.90 4.74
CA VAL A 18 14.25 -21.45 3.80
C VAL A 18 12.87 -21.52 4.45
N MET A 19 12.76 -22.03 5.68
CA MET A 19 11.48 -22.10 6.39
C MET A 19 10.92 -20.69 6.68
N ALA A 20 11.79 -19.74 7.02
CA ALA A 20 11.41 -18.35 7.21
C ALA A 20 10.90 -17.71 5.92
N GLY A 21 11.58 -17.95 4.78
CA GLY A 21 11.15 -17.45 3.48
C GLY A 21 9.80 -18.02 3.05
N LEU A 22 9.57 -19.31 3.21
CA LEU A 22 8.27 -19.92 2.96
C LEU A 22 7.18 -19.32 3.86
N THR A 23 7.50 -19.11 5.15
CA THR A 23 6.55 -18.51 6.11
C THR A 23 6.18 -17.08 5.71
N THR A 24 7.16 -16.26 5.32
CA THR A 24 6.92 -14.90 4.81
C THR A 24 6.09 -14.92 3.54
N PHE A 25 6.46 -15.76 2.56
CA PHE A 25 5.72 -15.87 1.30
C PHE A 25 4.26 -16.21 1.53
N PHE A 26 3.96 -17.25 2.32
CA PHE A 26 2.56 -17.62 2.60
C PHE A 26 1.81 -16.55 3.39
N ALA A 27 2.48 -15.74 4.20
CA ALA A 27 1.84 -14.66 4.93
C ALA A 27 1.40 -13.51 4.01
N MET A 28 2.19 -13.19 2.97
CA MET A 28 1.98 -12.04 2.10
C MET A 28 1.47 -12.37 0.69
N SER A 29 1.42 -13.65 0.29
CA SER A 29 1.08 -14.07 -1.08
C SER A 29 -0.33 -13.72 -1.53
N TYR A 30 -1.22 -13.33 -0.60
CA TYR A 30 -2.54 -12.81 -0.94
C TYR A 30 -2.48 -11.59 -1.88
N ILE A 31 -1.36 -10.84 -1.89
CA ILE A 31 -1.19 -9.67 -2.74
C ILE A 31 -1.20 -10.02 -4.23
N ILE A 32 -0.73 -11.22 -4.61
CA ILE A 32 -0.74 -11.71 -5.98
C ILE A 32 -2.18 -11.79 -6.54
N ILE A 33 -3.14 -11.99 -5.65
CA ILE A 33 -4.56 -12.06 -5.97
C ILE A 33 -5.19 -10.67 -5.92
N VAL A 34 -4.96 -9.95 -4.83
CA VAL A 34 -5.66 -8.71 -4.50
C VAL A 34 -5.20 -7.55 -5.37
N ASN A 35 -3.90 -7.42 -5.63
CA ASN A 35 -3.40 -6.28 -6.41
C ASN A 35 -3.94 -6.25 -7.85
N PRO A 36 -3.91 -7.34 -8.63
CA PRO A 36 -4.51 -7.35 -9.95
C PRO A 36 -6.02 -7.05 -9.93
N GLN A 37 -6.75 -7.51 -8.91
CA GLN A 37 -8.17 -7.23 -8.79
C GLN A 37 -8.49 -5.75 -8.51
N ILE A 38 -7.61 -5.05 -7.79
CA ILE A 38 -7.80 -3.62 -7.52
C ILE A 38 -7.40 -2.79 -8.74
N LEU A 39 -6.19 -2.97 -9.26
CA LEU A 39 -5.68 -2.13 -10.33
C LEU A 39 -6.41 -2.35 -11.65
N SER A 40 -6.86 -3.59 -11.96
CA SER A 40 -7.60 -3.86 -13.19
C SER A 40 -8.94 -3.11 -13.29
N GLN A 41 -9.49 -2.63 -12.19
CA GLN A 41 -10.69 -1.79 -12.20
C GLN A 41 -10.46 -0.47 -12.96
N THR A 42 -9.22 0.00 -13.06
CA THR A 42 -8.84 1.20 -13.82
C THR A 42 -8.77 0.98 -15.35
N GLY A 43 -9.05 -0.24 -15.82
CA GLY A 43 -8.91 -0.64 -17.22
C GLY A 43 -7.54 -1.26 -17.55
N MET A 44 -6.67 -1.45 -16.57
CA MET A 44 -5.42 -2.21 -16.77
C MET A 44 -5.71 -3.68 -17.06
N PRO A 45 -4.99 -4.32 -18.01
CA PRO A 45 -5.14 -5.75 -18.28
C PRO A 45 -4.70 -6.57 -17.06
N TRP A 46 -5.59 -7.44 -16.58
CA TRP A 46 -5.40 -8.21 -15.34
C TRP A 46 -4.11 -9.01 -15.34
N GLY A 47 -3.82 -9.73 -16.44
CA GLY A 47 -2.60 -10.55 -16.56
C GLY A 47 -1.33 -9.71 -16.59
N GLY A 48 -1.38 -8.52 -17.20
CA GLY A 48 -0.27 -7.56 -17.18
C GLY A 48 0.03 -7.10 -15.76
N VAL A 49 -0.99 -6.70 -15.00
CA VAL A 49 -0.83 -6.29 -13.58
C VAL A 49 -0.36 -7.45 -12.71
N PHE A 50 -0.91 -8.66 -12.93
CA PHE A 50 -0.51 -9.86 -12.20
C PHE A 50 0.99 -10.13 -12.35
N LEU A 51 1.51 -10.15 -13.58
CA LEU A 51 2.94 -10.35 -13.83
C LEU A 51 3.77 -9.16 -13.34
N ALA A 52 3.30 -7.92 -13.52
CA ALA A 52 3.98 -6.74 -13.00
C ALA A 52 4.13 -6.79 -11.48
N THR A 53 3.09 -7.23 -10.76
CA THR A 53 3.13 -7.43 -9.31
C THR A 53 4.21 -8.45 -8.91
N ILE A 54 4.27 -9.58 -9.61
CA ILE A 54 5.26 -10.63 -9.35
C ILE A 54 6.67 -10.14 -9.67
N ILE A 55 6.89 -9.50 -10.82
CA ILE A 55 8.21 -8.99 -11.24
C ILE A 55 8.70 -7.92 -10.25
N ALA A 56 7.84 -7.00 -9.86
CA ALA A 56 8.19 -5.95 -8.88
C ALA A 56 8.52 -6.56 -7.51
N ALA A 57 7.72 -7.52 -7.05
CA ALA A 57 7.98 -8.25 -5.81
C ALA A 57 9.32 -9.01 -5.85
N ILE A 58 9.62 -9.70 -6.95
CA ILE A 58 10.91 -10.39 -7.14
C ILE A 58 12.06 -9.38 -7.11
N ALA A 59 11.97 -8.32 -7.92
CA ALA A 59 13.04 -7.34 -8.05
C ALA A 59 13.32 -6.65 -6.70
N GLY A 60 12.30 -6.10 -6.05
CA GLY A 60 12.44 -5.43 -4.76
C GLY A 60 12.95 -6.37 -3.67
N THR A 61 12.38 -7.56 -3.56
CA THR A 61 12.78 -8.55 -2.56
C THR A 61 14.21 -9.06 -2.78
N LEU A 62 14.64 -9.22 -4.05
CA LEU A 62 16.04 -9.57 -4.35
C LEU A 62 17.01 -8.44 -4.00
N VAL A 63 16.67 -7.18 -4.30
CA VAL A 63 17.51 -6.04 -3.88
C VAL A 63 17.59 -5.97 -2.35
N MET A 64 16.47 -6.18 -1.66
CA MET A 64 16.44 -6.27 -0.20
C MET A 64 17.34 -7.38 0.34
N GLY A 65 17.28 -8.57 -0.26
CA GLY A 65 18.06 -9.73 0.16
C GLY A 65 19.54 -9.67 -0.21
N LEU A 66 19.87 -9.21 -1.43
CA LEU A 66 21.24 -9.26 -1.95
C LEU A 66 22.05 -7.99 -1.63
N PHE A 67 21.39 -6.82 -1.56
CA PHE A 67 22.09 -5.56 -1.31
C PHE A 67 22.05 -5.16 0.16
N ALA A 68 20.89 -5.24 0.83
CA ALA A 68 20.75 -4.90 2.24
C ALA A 68 21.04 -6.08 3.18
N ASN A 69 20.97 -7.31 2.68
CA ASN A 69 21.12 -8.57 3.45
C ASN A 69 20.18 -8.64 4.66
N VAL A 70 18.90 -8.33 4.44
CA VAL A 70 17.86 -8.35 5.48
C VAL A 70 16.70 -9.25 5.07
N PRO A 71 15.99 -9.90 6.02
CA PRO A 71 14.94 -10.89 5.75
C PRO A 71 13.57 -10.25 5.50
N TYR A 72 13.52 -9.16 4.73
CA TYR A 72 12.29 -8.50 4.37
C TYR A 72 11.89 -8.79 2.92
N ALA A 73 10.60 -8.96 2.70
CA ALA A 73 10.00 -9.09 1.39
C ALA A 73 9.24 -7.83 1.00
N GLN A 74 9.17 -7.59 -0.29
CA GLN A 74 8.49 -6.45 -0.87
C GLN A 74 7.44 -6.89 -1.88
N ALA A 75 6.35 -6.16 -1.95
CA ALA A 75 5.32 -6.29 -2.97
C ALA A 75 4.49 -5.00 -3.05
N ALA A 76 3.52 -4.94 -3.98
CA ALA A 76 2.64 -3.80 -4.14
C ALA A 76 1.89 -3.48 -2.84
N GLY A 77 2.01 -2.25 -2.33
CA GLY A 77 1.44 -1.82 -1.05
C GLY A 77 -0.08 -1.69 -1.11
N MET A 78 -0.80 -2.32 -0.18
CA MET A 78 -2.27 -2.39 -0.21
C MET A 78 -2.93 -1.01 -0.14
N GLY A 79 -2.46 -0.14 0.76
CA GLY A 79 -2.97 1.24 0.86
C GLY A 79 -2.67 2.06 -0.40
N LEU A 80 -1.49 1.87 -0.97
CA LEU A 80 -1.04 2.56 -2.17
C LEU A 80 -1.77 2.07 -3.43
N ASN A 81 -2.14 0.79 -3.50
CA ASN A 81 -3.00 0.24 -4.55
C ASN A 81 -4.38 0.91 -4.54
N ALA A 82 -4.96 1.03 -3.35
CA ALA A 82 -6.24 1.69 -3.17
C ALA A 82 -6.14 3.18 -3.49
N PHE A 83 -5.07 3.86 -3.08
CA PHE A 83 -4.80 5.25 -3.43
C PHE A 83 -4.66 5.45 -4.94
N PHE A 84 -3.88 4.58 -5.60
CA PHE A 84 -3.72 4.55 -7.06
C PHE A 84 -5.09 4.49 -7.77
N THR A 85 -5.89 3.47 -7.42
CA THR A 85 -7.12 3.16 -8.14
C THR A 85 -8.25 4.14 -7.80
N TYR A 86 -8.56 4.28 -6.51
CA TYR A 86 -9.78 4.95 -6.09
C TYR A 86 -9.60 6.46 -5.95
N THR A 87 -8.45 6.90 -5.44
CA THR A 87 -8.21 8.34 -5.30
C THR A 87 -7.69 8.95 -6.60
N VAL A 88 -6.60 8.41 -7.15
CA VAL A 88 -5.92 9.07 -8.27
C VAL A 88 -6.65 8.82 -9.59
N CYS A 89 -6.96 7.56 -9.92
CA CYS A 89 -7.64 7.26 -11.18
C CYS A 89 -9.11 7.67 -11.14
N PHE A 90 -9.88 7.24 -10.14
CA PHE A 90 -11.32 7.50 -10.12
C PHE A 90 -11.68 8.87 -9.55
N GLY A 91 -11.01 9.29 -8.46
CA GLY A 91 -11.31 10.54 -7.78
C GLY A 91 -10.76 11.78 -8.50
N LEU A 92 -9.50 11.74 -8.92
CA LEU A 92 -8.82 12.86 -9.59
C LEU A 92 -8.91 12.79 -11.11
N GLY A 93 -9.40 11.68 -11.69
CA GLY A 93 -9.64 11.54 -13.14
C GLY A 93 -8.36 11.34 -13.98
N PHE A 94 -7.25 10.89 -13.38
CA PHE A 94 -6.05 10.53 -14.12
C PHE A 94 -6.18 9.13 -14.73
N THR A 95 -5.58 8.93 -15.89
CA THR A 95 -5.45 7.59 -16.46
C THR A 95 -4.47 6.74 -15.65
N TRP A 96 -4.58 5.43 -15.76
CA TRP A 96 -3.65 4.54 -15.07
C TRP A 96 -2.19 4.70 -15.55
N GLN A 97 -1.98 5.06 -16.84
CA GLN A 97 -0.65 5.35 -17.38
C GLN A 97 -0.05 6.60 -16.73
N GLN A 98 -0.85 7.67 -16.60
CA GLN A 98 -0.43 8.89 -15.90
C GLN A 98 -0.14 8.61 -14.42
N THR A 99 -0.95 7.78 -13.78
CA THR A 99 -0.76 7.40 -12.37
C THR A 99 0.51 6.56 -12.18
N LEU A 100 0.82 5.64 -13.10
CA LEU A 100 2.10 4.91 -13.10
C LEU A 100 3.30 5.86 -13.24
N CYS A 101 3.17 6.94 -14.05
CA CYS A 101 4.22 7.96 -14.13
C CYS A 101 4.45 8.66 -12.79
N MET A 102 3.37 8.99 -12.06
CA MET A 102 3.49 9.57 -10.71
C MET A 102 4.15 8.61 -9.72
N VAL A 103 3.81 7.32 -9.78
CA VAL A 103 4.47 6.26 -8.97
C VAL A 103 5.95 6.14 -9.34
N PHE A 104 6.30 6.20 -10.62
CA PHE A 104 7.70 6.17 -11.06
C PHE A 104 8.48 7.38 -10.52
N LEU A 105 7.91 8.58 -10.65
CA LEU A 105 8.51 9.81 -10.10
C LEU A 105 8.62 9.75 -8.58
N CYS A 106 7.62 9.20 -7.90
CA CYS A 106 7.67 8.92 -6.47
C CYS A 106 8.89 8.04 -6.11
N GLY A 107 9.09 6.92 -6.81
CA GLY A 107 10.24 6.05 -6.60
C GLY A 107 11.58 6.77 -6.82
N LEU A 108 11.71 7.60 -7.87
CA LEU A 108 12.91 8.40 -8.10
C LEU A 108 13.14 9.44 -7.00
N ILE A 109 12.09 10.10 -6.52
CA ILE A 109 12.15 11.05 -5.41
C ILE A 109 12.58 10.31 -4.13
N ASN A 110 12.03 9.16 -3.84
CA ASN A 110 12.40 8.36 -2.68
C ASN A 110 13.86 7.88 -2.75
N ILE A 111 14.37 7.52 -3.94
CA ILE A 111 15.80 7.23 -4.16
C ILE A 111 16.63 8.47 -3.82
N LEU A 112 16.25 9.64 -4.36
CA LEU A 112 16.97 10.89 -4.12
C LEU A 112 16.94 11.26 -2.63
N ILE A 113 15.79 11.16 -1.99
CA ILE A 113 15.60 11.43 -0.55
C ILE A 113 16.50 10.51 0.29
N THR A 114 16.57 9.22 -0.05
CA THR A 114 17.39 8.23 0.68
C THR A 114 18.88 8.51 0.50
N VAL A 115 19.33 8.75 -0.74
CA VAL A 115 20.74 8.99 -1.06
C VAL A 115 21.24 10.33 -0.47
N THR A 116 20.41 11.38 -0.50
CA THR A 116 20.76 12.71 0.01
C THR A 116 20.53 12.89 1.50
N LYS A 117 19.97 11.88 2.19
CA LYS A 117 19.59 11.95 3.63
C LYS A 117 18.55 13.05 3.96
N ILE A 118 17.86 13.56 2.95
CA ILE A 118 16.72 14.50 3.14
C ILE A 118 15.59 13.81 3.93
N LEU A 119 15.55 12.48 3.92
CA LEU A 119 14.60 11.67 4.67
C LEU A 119 14.49 12.08 6.15
N LYS A 120 15.64 12.36 6.80
CA LYS A 120 15.68 12.89 8.16
C LYS A 120 14.85 14.16 8.31
N ILE A 121 15.02 15.12 7.40
CA ILE A 121 14.30 16.41 7.43
C ILE A 121 12.80 16.16 7.31
N ILE A 122 12.40 15.21 6.46
CA ILE A 122 11.00 14.88 6.21
C ILE A 122 10.38 14.17 7.43
N ILE A 123 11.05 13.16 7.99
CA ILE A 123 10.57 12.44 9.18
C ILE A 123 10.44 13.41 10.36
N GLN A 124 11.44 14.28 10.56
CA GLN A 124 11.40 15.28 11.62
C GLN A 124 10.39 16.41 11.36
N ALA A 125 10.06 16.66 10.10
CA ALA A 125 9.10 17.68 9.72
C ALA A 125 7.65 17.31 10.07
N ILE A 126 7.28 16.02 9.93
CA ILE A 126 5.91 15.56 10.13
C ILE A 126 5.78 15.02 11.56
N PRO A 127 4.91 15.61 12.40
CA PRO A 127 4.68 15.14 13.76
C PRO A 127 4.21 13.69 13.81
N GLU A 128 4.67 12.95 14.81
CA GLU A 128 4.36 11.54 15.00
C GLU A 128 2.85 11.25 15.00
N VAL A 129 2.07 12.15 15.59
CA VAL A 129 0.60 12.11 15.56
C VAL A 129 0.06 12.04 14.13
N LEU A 130 0.57 12.85 13.22
CA LEU A 130 0.12 12.85 11.82
C LEU A 130 0.63 11.60 11.07
N GLN A 131 1.83 11.12 11.37
CA GLN A 131 2.36 9.88 10.78
C GLN A 131 1.46 8.69 11.16
N ASN A 132 1.14 8.54 12.45
CA ASN A 132 0.27 7.48 12.96
C ASN A 132 -1.16 7.62 12.43
N ALA A 133 -1.68 8.85 12.33
CA ALA A 133 -3.00 9.12 11.80
C ALA A 133 -3.12 8.79 10.30
N ILE A 134 -2.12 9.12 9.49
CA ILE A 134 -2.07 8.79 8.07
C ILE A 134 -2.04 7.26 7.89
N GLY A 135 -1.14 6.55 8.58
CA GLY A 135 -1.06 5.09 8.50
C GLY A 135 -2.37 4.39 8.88
N GLY A 136 -2.95 4.80 10.02
CA GLY A 136 -4.24 4.27 10.48
C GLY A 136 -5.41 4.66 9.57
N GLY A 137 -5.38 5.87 9.01
CA GLY A 137 -6.38 6.38 8.07
C GLY A 137 -6.40 5.58 6.76
N ILE A 138 -5.23 5.26 6.21
CA ILE A 138 -5.11 4.36 5.06
C ILE A 138 -5.73 3.00 5.41
N GLY A 139 -5.50 2.48 6.61
CA GLY A 139 -6.13 1.24 7.08
C GLY A 139 -7.67 1.31 7.07
N LEU A 140 -8.25 2.39 7.63
CA LEU A 140 -9.69 2.61 7.62
C LEU A 140 -10.24 2.74 6.18
N PHE A 141 -9.51 3.42 5.31
CA PHE A 141 -9.88 3.56 3.90
C PHE A 141 -9.88 2.21 3.17
N VAL A 142 -8.84 1.39 3.36
CA VAL A 142 -8.74 0.04 2.76
C VAL A 142 -9.87 -0.86 3.24
N ALA A 143 -10.20 -0.83 4.53
CA ALA A 143 -11.34 -1.57 5.08
C ALA A 143 -12.66 -1.12 4.44
N TYR A 144 -12.87 0.18 4.32
CA TYR A 144 -14.07 0.75 3.69
C TYR A 144 -14.20 0.32 2.21
N VAL A 145 -13.09 0.36 1.46
CA VAL A 145 -13.02 -0.16 0.09
C VAL A 145 -13.39 -1.64 0.02
N GLY A 146 -12.93 -2.45 0.97
CA GLY A 146 -13.29 -3.88 1.06
C GLY A 146 -14.81 -4.08 1.14
N PHE A 147 -15.50 -3.29 1.96
CA PHE A 147 -16.97 -3.34 2.06
C PHE A 147 -17.67 -2.85 0.78
N LEU A 148 -17.15 -1.80 0.14
CA LEU A 148 -17.75 -1.23 -1.07
C LEU A 148 -17.61 -2.16 -2.28
N ASN A 149 -16.47 -2.84 -2.44
CA ASN A 149 -16.18 -3.71 -3.58
C ASN A 149 -17.16 -4.87 -3.76
N VAL A 150 -17.81 -5.27 -2.68
CA VAL A 150 -18.82 -6.34 -2.71
C VAL A 150 -20.26 -5.81 -2.63
N GLY A 151 -20.41 -4.48 -2.58
CA GLY A 151 -21.72 -3.85 -2.43
C GLY A 151 -22.34 -4.09 -1.05
N PHE A 152 -21.53 -4.30 0.00
CA PHE A 152 -22.01 -4.48 1.37
C PHE A 152 -22.65 -3.18 1.91
N PHE A 153 -22.09 -2.03 1.52
CA PHE A 153 -22.72 -0.74 1.70
C PHE A 153 -23.46 -0.32 0.43
N THR A 154 -24.68 0.13 0.59
CA THR A 154 -25.52 0.70 -0.46
C THR A 154 -25.83 2.16 -0.14
N PHE A 155 -26.11 2.95 -1.18
CA PHE A 155 -26.44 4.35 -1.01
C PHE A 155 -27.83 4.63 -1.56
N THR A 156 -28.74 5.09 -0.71
CA THR A 156 -30.04 5.59 -1.14
C THR A 156 -29.88 7.06 -1.51
N THR A 157 -30.08 7.37 -2.79
CA THR A 157 -29.98 8.74 -3.31
C THR A 157 -31.35 9.41 -3.36
N LYS A 158 -31.39 10.68 -2.99
CA LYS A 158 -32.53 11.57 -3.24
C LYS A 158 -32.12 12.58 -4.32
N ALA A 159 -32.89 12.66 -5.39
CA ALA A 159 -32.72 13.65 -6.43
C ALA A 159 -33.51 14.92 -6.11
N ASP A 160 -32.98 16.08 -6.52
CA ASP A 160 -33.76 17.33 -6.52
C ASP A 160 -34.88 17.24 -7.55
N ALA A 161 -36.10 17.58 -7.12
CA ALA A 161 -37.28 17.56 -7.98
C ALA A 161 -37.21 18.56 -9.15
N LYS A 162 -36.31 19.56 -9.08
CA LYS A 162 -36.22 20.62 -10.09
C LYS A 162 -35.23 20.31 -11.22
N ASN A 163 -34.07 19.74 -10.90
CA ASN A 163 -32.97 19.52 -11.85
C ASN A 163 -32.51 18.07 -11.96
N GLY A 164 -33.02 17.16 -11.11
CA GLY A 164 -32.61 15.76 -11.11
C GLY A 164 -31.28 15.47 -10.46
N ASP A 165 -30.57 16.48 -9.93
CA ASP A 165 -29.27 16.30 -9.28
C ASP A 165 -29.41 15.52 -7.96
N THR A 166 -28.41 14.72 -7.62
CA THR A 166 -28.37 14.01 -6.34
C THR A 166 -28.10 14.99 -5.20
N VAL A 167 -29.11 15.25 -4.36
CA VAL A 167 -29.01 16.16 -3.22
C VAL A 167 -28.49 15.47 -1.97
N GLN A 168 -28.77 14.17 -1.83
CA GLN A 168 -28.41 13.41 -0.64
C GLN A 168 -28.13 11.95 -1.01
N ALA A 169 -27.03 11.40 -0.49
CA ALA A 169 -26.75 9.98 -0.52
C ALA A 169 -26.64 9.47 0.92
N THR A 170 -27.56 8.60 1.33
CA THR A 170 -27.55 8.03 2.69
C THR A 170 -27.00 6.60 2.62
N PRO A 171 -25.90 6.30 3.34
CA PRO A 171 -25.37 4.95 3.38
C PRO A 171 -26.31 4.02 4.15
N GLY A 172 -26.40 2.77 3.69
CA GLY A 172 -27.14 1.70 4.32
C GLY A 172 -26.46 0.36 4.10
N LEU A 173 -26.91 -0.68 4.77
CA LEU A 173 -26.45 -2.02 4.52
C LEU A 173 -27.24 -2.63 3.35
N ALA A 174 -26.56 -3.44 2.55
CA ALA A 174 -27.20 -4.21 1.50
C ALA A 174 -28.23 -5.21 2.06
N VAL A 175 -29.23 -5.54 1.23
CA VAL A 175 -30.17 -6.61 1.55
C VAL A 175 -29.42 -7.95 1.50
N MET A 176 -29.54 -8.75 2.56
CA MET A 176 -28.82 -10.03 2.73
C MET A 176 -29.43 -11.17 1.88
N ASN A 177 -29.81 -10.88 0.64
CA ASN A 177 -30.35 -11.87 -0.31
C ASN A 177 -29.38 -12.20 -1.47
N ASN A 178 -28.17 -11.58 -1.46
CA ASN A 178 -27.19 -11.73 -2.53
C ASN A 178 -26.12 -12.77 -2.13
N PRO A 179 -25.89 -13.82 -2.94
CA PRO A 179 -24.83 -14.82 -2.70
C PRO A 179 -23.42 -14.21 -2.54
N THR A 180 -23.12 -13.14 -3.26
CA THR A 180 -21.84 -12.43 -3.17
C THR A 180 -21.60 -11.89 -1.76
N ILE A 181 -22.63 -11.32 -1.12
CA ILE A 181 -22.54 -10.79 0.24
C ILE A 181 -22.33 -11.91 1.26
N TRP A 182 -23.04 -13.04 1.11
CA TRP A 182 -22.82 -14.18 1.98
C TRP A 182 -21.43 -14.79 1.83
N LEU A 183 -20.92 -14.88 0.60
CA LEU A 183 -19.56 -15.34 0.35
C LEU A 183 -18.54 -14.40 1.01
N PHE A 184 -18.72 -13.09 0.90
CA PHE A 184 -17.91 -12.08 1.58
C PHE A 184 -17.95 -12.25 3.11
N ILE A 185 -19.15 -12.41 3.70
CA ILE A 185 -19.29 -12.58 5.16
C ILE A 185 -18.53 -13.83 5.63
N ILE A 186 -18.66 -14.95 4.92
CA ILE A 186 -17.94 -16.20 5.21
C ILE A 186 -16.42 -15.94 5.14
N GLY A 187 -15.94 -15.28 4.08
CA GLY A 187 -14.54 -14.94 3.90
C GLY A 187 -14.01 -14.01 4.98
N LEU A 188 -14.79 -13.00 5.36
CA LEU A 188 -14.46 -12.07 6.43
C LEU A 188 -14.30 -12.77 7.78
N PHE A 189 -15.29 -13.57 8.18
CA PHE A 189 -15.21 -14.31 9.45
C PHE A 189 -14.06 -15.31 9.47
N LEU A 190 -13.82 -16.00 8.35
CA LEU A 190 -12.71 -16.92 8.24
C LEU A 190 -11.37 -16.19 8.37
N ALA A 191 -11.20 -15.05 7.69
CA ALA A 191 -10.00 -14.21 7.80
C ALA A 191 -9.80 -13.72 9.24
N ILE A 192 -10.85 -13.27 9.93
CA ILE A 192 -10.79 -12.88 11.35
C ILE A 192 -10.34 -14.05 12.23
N ILE A 193 -11.00 -15.21 12.11
CA ILE A 193 -10.69 -16.39 12.93
C ILE A 193 -9.23 -16.81 12.74
N LEU A 194 -8.78 -16.94 11.49
CA LEU A 194 -7.41 -17.38 11.20
C LEU A 194 -6.36 -16.35 11.66
N THR A 195 -6.69 -15.05 11.61
CA THR A 195 -5.82 -13.98 12.13
C THR A 195 -5.73 -14.02 13.66
N VAL A 196 -6.87 -14.17 14.36
CA VAL A 196 -6.92 -14.28 15.83
C VAL A 196 -6.17 -15.52 16.32
N LEU A 197 -6.32 -16.63 15.61
CA LEU A 197 -5.60 -17.89 15.91
C LEU A 197 -4.13 -17.85 15.50
N LYS A 198 -3.66 -16.75 14.89
CA LYS A 198 -2.29 -16.56 14.41
C LYS A 198 -1.83 -17.67 13.44
N VAL A 199 -2.74 -18.16 12.60
CA VAL A 199 -2.43 -19.18 11.61
C VAL A 199 -1.50 -18.59 10.54
N ARG A 200 -0.36 -19.24 10.29
CA ARG A 200 0.59 -18.83 9.26
C ARG A 200 -0.07 -18.90 7.89
N GLY A 201 -0.02 -17.80 7.12
CA GLY A 201 -0.70 -17.71 5.82
C GLY A 201 -2.23 -17.66 5.92
N GLY A 202 -2.80 -17.31 7.09
CA GLY A 202 -4.25 -17.29 7.33
C GLY A 202 -5.04 -16.49 6.30
N MET A 203 -4.50 -15.36 5.81
CA MET A 203 -5.14 -14.55 4.76
C MET A 203 -5.28 -15.31 3.44
N LEU A 204 -4.21 -15.99 3.00
CA LEU A 204 -4.25 -16.81 1.78
C LEU A 204 -5.21 -18.00 1.94
N ILE A 205 -5.18 -18.67 3.10
CA ILE A 205 -6.09 -19.78 3.43
C ILE A 205 -7.55 -19.27 3.41
N ALA A 206 -7.81 -18.10 3.99
CA ALA A 206 -9.14 -17.49 3.97
C ALA A 206 -9.64 -17.27 2.53
N ILE A 207 -8.82 -16.70 1.66
CA ILE A 207 -9.15 -16.50 0.26
C ILE A 207 -9.41 -17.83 -0.43
N ALA A 208 -8.52 -18.82 -0.28
CA ALA A 208 -8.62 -20.11 -0.95
C ALA A 208 -9.88 -20.87 -0.53
N VAL A 209 -10.15 -20.96 0.78
CA VAL A 209 -11.35 -21.65 1.30
C VAL A 209 -12.61 -20.91 0.86
N THR A 210 -12.62 -19.58 0.91
CA THR A 210 -13.78 -18.78 0.46
C THR A 210 -14.02 -18.96 -1.03
N ALA A 211 -12.98 -18.98 -1.85
CA ALA A 211 -13.10 -19.26 -3.27
C ALA A 211 -13.69 -20.67 -3.55
N ILE A 212 -13.26 -21.70 -2.78
CA ILE A 212 -13.81 -23.05 -2.89
C ILE A 212 -15.30 -23.06 -2.49
N VAL A 213 -15.66 -22.40 -1.39
CA VAL A 213 -17.08 -22.26 -0.98
C VAL A 213 -17.88 -21.49 -2.03
N GLY A 214 -17.26 -20.57 -2.76
CA GLY A 214 -17.87 -19.84 -3.86
C GLY A 214 -18.24 -20.68 -5.08
N ILE A 215 -17.65 -21.89 -5.27
CA ILE A 215 -17.96 -22.78 -6.39
C ILE A 215 -19.44 -23.22 -6.38
N PRO A 216 -19.96 -23.87 -5.32
CA PRO A 216 -21.36 -24.26 -5.27
C PRO A 216 -22.33 -23.06 -5.22
N MET A 217 -21.85 -21.87 -4.84
CA MET A 217 -22.63 -20.63 -4.86
C MET A 217 -22.66 -19.95 -6.24
N GLY A 218 -21.97 -20.49 -7.24
CA GLY A 218 -21.86 -19.91 -8.58
C GLY A 218 -21.06 -18.62 -8.65
N GLN A 219 -20.30 -18.29 -7.61
CA GLN A 219 -19.49 -17.06 -7.54
C GLN A 219 -18.03 -17.26 -8.02
N THR A 220 -17.51 -18.47 -7.87
CA THR A 220 -16.21 -18.87 -8.37
C THR A 220 -16.39 -19.74 -9.61
N THR A 221 -15.86 -19.31 -10.75
CA THR A 221 -15.95 -20.03 -12.02
C THR A 221 -14.62 -19.99 -12.75
N MET A 222 -14.26 -21.13 -13.35
CA MET A 222 -13.09 -21.23 -14.24
C MET A 222 -13.40 -20.75 -15.66
N ALA A 223 -14.66 -20.47 -15.99
CA ALA A 223 -15.06 -20.07 -17.35
C ALA A 223 -14.38 -18.76 -17.81
N ASN A 224 -14.09 -17.87 -16.88
CA ASN A 224 -13.43 -16.58 -17.13
C ASN A 224 -11.96 -16.57 -16.72
N SER A 225 -11.36 -17.75 -16.45
CA SER A 225 -9.95 -17.83 -16.07
C SER A 225 -9.06 -17.46 -17.26
N ILE A 226 -7.98 -16.74 -16.95
CA ILE A 226 -6.99 -16.29 -17.95
C ILE A 226 -5.93 -17.38 -18.06
N SER A 227 -5.66 -17.85 -19.28
CA SER A 227 -4.62 -18.85 -19.53
C SER A 227 -3.23 -18.27 -19.21
N ILE A 228 -2.26 -19.16 -18.97
CA ILE A 228 -0.85 -18.74 -18.78
C ILE A 228 -0.36 -17.97 -20.01
N GLY A 229 -0.66 -18.45 -21.22
CA GLY A 229 -0.25 -17.80 -22.47
C GLY A 229 -0.84 -16.38 -22.60
N ASP A 230 -2.12 -16.23 -22.35
CA ASP A 230 -2.80 -14.91 -22.40
C ASP A 230 -2.28 -13.97 -21.32
N THR A 231 -1.94 -14.49 -20.14
CA THR A 231 -1.34 -13.70 -19.06
C THR A 231 -0.01 -13.10 -19.49
N PHE A 232 0.88 -13.92 -20.07
CA PHE A 232 2.15 -13.42 -20.58
C PHE A 232 1.99 -12.49 -21.79
N ALA A 233 1.00 -12.70 -22.65
CA ALA A 233 0.69 -11.85 -23.80
C ALA A 233 0.18 -10.45 -23.37
N GLN A 234 -0.36 -10.29 -22.15
CA GLN A 234 -0.81 -9.02 -21.63
C GLN A 234 0.31 -8.17 -21.00
N LEU A 235 1.44 -8.77 -20.62
CA LEU A 235 2.55 -8.04 -20.00
C LEU A 235 3.05 -6.84 -20.84
N PRO A 236 3.24 -6.94 -22.17
CA PRO A 236 3.68 -5.80 -22.98
C PRO A 236 2.72 -4.61 -22.99
N GLN A 237 1.46 -4.79 -22.58
CA GLN A 237 0.47 -3.72 -22.52
C GLN A 237 0.66 -2.83 -21.28
N THR A 238 1.23 -3.37 -20.21
CA THR A 238 1.52 -2.63 -18.96
C THR A 238 2.99 -2.24 -18.86
N PHE A 239 3.89 -3.09 -19.36
CA PHE A 239 5.32 -2.89 -19.29
C PHE A 239 5.75 -1.67 -20.14
N GLY A 240 6.38 -0.69 -19.49
CA GLY A 240 6.82 0.53 -20.16
C GLY A 240 5.68 1.48 -20.55
N ALA A 241 4.44 1.24 -20.10
CA ALA A 241 3.29 2.11 -20.41
C ALA A 241 3.51 3.58 -19.99
N ILE A 242 4.36 3.84 -19.01
CA ILE A 242 4.76 5.18 -18.60
C ILE A 242 5.41 5.99 -19.74
N PHE A 243 6.05 5.34 -20.70
CA PHE A 243 6.71 5.96 -21.85
C PHE A 243 5.80 6.09 -23.07
N SER A 244 4.56 5.59 -23.00
CA SER A 244 3.58 5.75 -24.07
C SER A 244 3.09 7.18 -24.19
N ALA A 245 2.37 7.50 -25.28
CA ALA A 245 1.77 8.81 -25.48
C ALA A 245 0.78 9.18 -24.36
N GLU A 246 0.13 8.19 -23.75
CA GLU A 246 -0.81 8.35 -22.63
C GLU A 246 -0.12 8.44 -21.26
N GLY A 247 1.19 8.19 -21.20
CA GLY A 247 2.00 8.28 -20.00
C GLY A 247 2.54 9.68 -19.75
N PHE A 248 3.90 9.81 -19.70
CA PHE A 248 4.55 11.10 -19.41
C PHE A 248 4.12 12.25 -20.29
N PRO A 249 3.97 12.10 -21.65
CA PRO A 249 3.52 13.20 -22.48
C PRO A 249 2.13 13.72 -22.09
N ALA A 250 1.20 12.82 -21.80
CA ALA A 250 -0.16 13.20 -21.38
C ALA A 250 -0.19 13.77 -19.96
N LEU A 251 0.65 13.27 -19.04
CA LEU A 251 0.71 13.75 -17.66
C LEU A 251 1.06 15.25 -17.58
N PHE A 252 1.99 15.71 -18.40
CA PHE A 252 2.47 17.10 -18.40
C PHE A 252 1.88 17.96 -19.50
N SER A 253 0.89 17.46 -20.24
CA SER A 253 0.22 18.21 -21.32
C SER A 253 -0.61 19.38 -20.79
N ASP A 254 -1.16 19.26 -19.58
CA ASP A 254 -1.99 20.27 -18.93
C ASP A 254 -1.27 20.85 -17.69
N VAL A 255 -0.70 22.03 -17.86
CA VAL A 255 0.05 22.73 -16.82
C VAL A 255 -0.83 23.11 -15.62
N SER A 256 -2.14 23.28 -15.83
CA SER A 256 -3.07 23.61 -14.73
C SER A 256 -3.18 22.50 -13.69
N LYS A 257 -2.93 21.24 -14.09
CA LYS A 257 -2.92 20.07 -13.21
C LYS A 257 -1.60 19.85 -12.46
N LEU A 258 -0.56 20.64 -12.73
CA LEU A 258 0.75 20.45 -12.12
C LEU A 258 0.73 20.49 -10.58
N PRO A 259 -0.04 21.37 -9.90
CA PRO A 259 -0.13 21.36 -8.45
C PRO A 259 -0.65 20.04 -7.89
N ILE A 260 -1.75 19.51 -8.45
CA ILE A 260 -2.33 18.25 -7.98
C ILE A 260 -1.42 17.05 -8.32
N ILE A 261 -0.70 17.07 -9.43
CA ILE A 261 0.30 16.05 -9.78
C ILE A 261 1.41 16.01 -8.72
N LEU A 262 1.97 17.18 -8.35
CA LEU A 262 3.03 17.28 -7.34
C LEU A 262 2.54 16.83 -5.96
N LEU A 263 1.31 17.23 -5.56
CA LEU A 263 0.70 16.79 -4.31
C LEU A 263 0.45 15.28 -4.28
N THR A 264 0.01 14.71 -5.39
CA THR A 264 -0.21 13.27 -5.53
C THR A 264 1.10 12.49 -5.42
N ILE A 265 2.16 12.94 -6.10
CA ILE A 265 3.50 12.33 -5.99
C ILE A 265 4.00 12.44 -4.54
N PHE A 266 3.82 13.59 -3.89
CA PHE A 266 4.18 13.78 -2.49
C PHE A 266 3.39 12.83 -1.58
N ALA A 267 2.07 12.67 -1.80
CA ALA A 267 1.24 11.75 -1.03
C ALA A 267 1.68 10.29 -1.20
N PHE A 268 2.01 9.84 -2.43
CA PHE A 268 2.61 8.53 -2.67
C PHE A 268 3.93 8.38 -1.91
N SER A 269 4.83 9.35 -2.03
CA SER A 269 6.15 9.31 -1.41
C SER A 269 6.08 9.24 0.12
N MET A 270 5.22 10.04 0.72
CA MET A 270 5.04 10.05 2.18
C MET A 270 4.44 8.74 2.68
N SER A 271 3.36 8.27 2.05
CA SER A 271 2.70 7.01 2.44
C SER A 271 3.66 5.82 2.32
N ASP A 272 4.41 5.72 1.21
CA ASP A 272 5.39 4.67 0.94
C ASP A 272 6.53 4.67 1.97
N THR A 273 7.10 5.85 2.20
CA THR A 273 8.20 6.04 3.15
C THR A 273 7.80 5.68 4.58
N PHE A 274 6.63 6.15 5.05
CA PHE A 274 6.18 5.88 6.42
C PHE A 274 5.77 4.42 6.63
N ASP A 275 5.16 3.78 5.63
CA ASP A 275 4.81 2.36 5.70
C ASP A 275 6.06 1.49 5.85
N THR A 276 7.09 1.76 5.04
CA THR A 276 8.36 1.05 5.09
C THR A 276 9.14 1.31 6.37
N ILE A 277 9.28 2.57 6.81
CA ILE A 277 9.98 2.90 8.06
C ILE A 277 9.23 2.32 9.26
N GLY A 278 7.91 2.44 9.30
CA GLY A 278 7.07 1.85 10.33
C GLY A 278 7.28 0.34 10.43
N THR A 279 7.36 -0.35 9.30
CA THR A 279 7.67 -1.78 9.22
C THR A 279 9.06 -2.10 9.78
N PHE A 280 10.09 -1.34 9.40
CA PHE A 280 11.46 -1.57 9.89
C PHE A 280 11.59 -1.33 11.39
N ILE A 281 11.05 -0.23 11.91
CA ILE A 281 11.09 0.08 13.34
C ILE A 281 10.26 -0.95 14.14
N GLY A 282 9.04 -1.22 13.69
CA GLY A 282 8.11 -2.11 14.39
C GLY A 282 8.59 -3.57 14.49
N THR A 283 9.30 -4.05 13.47
CA THR A 283 9.73 -5.46 13.39
C THR A 283 11.22 -5.64 13.56
N GLY A 284 12.06 -4.77 12.99
CA GLY A 284 13.50 -4.90 12.97
C GLY A 284 14.17 -4.62 14.30
N ARG A 285 13.71 -3.59 15.02
CA ARG A 285 14.23 -3.22 16.34
C ARG A 285 14.05 -4.33 17.38
N ARG A 286 12.84 -4.91 17.44
CA ARG A 286 12.51 -5.98 18.41
C ARG A 286 13.25 -7.27 18.15
N THR A 287 13.72 -7.51 16.95
CA THR A 287 14.34 -8.76 16.50
C THR A 287 15.85 -8.66 16.33
N GLY A 288 16.42 -7.44 16.48
CA GLY A 288 17.85 -7.19 16.36
C GLY A 288 18.37 -7.25 14.91
N ILE A 289 17.49 -7.16 13.88
CA ILE A 289 17.90 -7.09 12.47
C ILE A 289 18.54 -5.73 12.18
N PHE A 290 17.96 -4.67 12.73
CA PHE A 290 18.55 -3.33 12.74
C PHE A 290 19.05 -3.01 14.15
N SER A 291 20.32 -2.59 14.25
CA SER A 291 20.92 -2.16 15.50
C SER A 291 20.56 -0.71 15.81
N ALA A 292 20.78 -0.29 17.07
CA ALA A 292 20.64 1.14 17.40
C ALA A 292 21.63 2.02 16.62
N GLU A 293 22.79 1.47 16.23
CA GLU A 293 23.76 2.14 15.37
C GLU A 293 23.25 2.31 13.93
N ASP A 294 22.45 1.35 13.42
CA ASP A 294 21.79 1.47 12.10
C ASP A 294 20.75 2.60 12.11
N GLU A 295 20.00 2.74 13.22
CA GLU A 295 19.02 3.82 13.40
C GLU A 295 19.72 5.19 13.53
N GLU A 296 20.78 5.27 14.33
CA GLU A 296 21.58 6.49 14.49
C GLU A 296 22.29 6.88 13.18
N ALA A 297 22.76 5.89 12.41
CA ALA A 297 23.35 6.12 11.09
C ALA A 297 22.32 6.60 10.06
N LEU A 298 21.05 6.19 10.17
CA LEU A 298 19.96 6.74 9.36
C LEU A 298 19.84 8.25 9.61
N GLU A 299 20.02 8.68 10.87
CA GLU A 299 19.93 10.08 11.25
C GLU A 299 21.20 10.90 10.97
N ASN A 300 22.38 10.36 11.21
CA ASN A 300 23.64 11.10 11.26
C ASN A 300 24.69 10.61 10.26
N GLY A 301 24.51 9.46 9.62
CA GLY A 301 25.45 8.88 8.68
C GLY A 301 25.47 9.56 7.30
N SER A 302 26.38 9.16 6.44
CA SER A 302 26.49 9.59 5.04
C SER A 302 26.41 8.41 4.09
N GLY A 303 25.70 8.55 2.97
CA GLY A 303 25.54 7.49 1.96
C GLY A 303 24.83 6.23 2.51
N PHE A 304 25.24 5.06 2.06
CA PHE A 304 24.70 3.76 2.48
C PHE A 304 25.46 3.18 3.69
N SER A 305 25.48 3.93 4.79
CA SER A 305 26.27 3.58 5.97
C SER A 305 25.63 2.48 6.84
N SER A 306 24.32 2.34 6.80
CA SER A 306 23.57 1.36 7.59
C SER A 306 22.85 0.30 6.75
N LYS A 307 22.47 -0.82 7.35
CA LYS A 307 21.57 -1.81 6.73
C LYS A 307 20.21 -1.19 6.42
N MET A 308 19.73 -0.27 7.27
CA MET A 308 18.46 0.41 7.09
C MET A 308 18.47 1.34 5.88
N ASP A 309 19.56 2.10 5.62
CA ASP A 309 19.73 2.91 4.41
C ASP A 309 19.63 2.07 3.13
N LYS A 310 20.32 0.90 3.14
CA LYS A 310 20.28 -0.02 2.01
C LYS A 310 18.90 -0.61 1.80
N ALA A 311 18.18 -0.89 2.87
CA ALA A 311 16.82 -1.42 2.81
C ALA A 311 15.82 -0.37 2.28
N LEU A 312 15.92 0.89 2.71
CA LEU A 312 15.11 2.00 2.19
C LEU A 312 15.41 2.28 0.70
N PHE A 313 16.66 2.17 0.30
CA PHE A 313 17.04 2.29 -1.10
C PHE A 313 16.46 1.15 -1.95
N ALA A 314 16.49 -0.09 -1.43
CA ALA A 314 15.88 -1.24 -2.08
C ALA A 314 14.36 -1.04 -2.29
N ASP A 315 13.68 -0.48 -1.32
CA ASP A 315 12.26 -0.14 -1.36
C ASP A 315 11.95 0.89 -2.47
N SER A 316 12.72 1.97 -2.51
CA SER A 316 12.57 3.03 -3.51
C SER A 316 12.83 2.53 -4.94
N ILE A 317 13.84 1.67 -5.13
CA ILE A 317 14.11 1.03 -6.44
C ILE A 317 12.95 0.11 -6.84
N ALA A 318 12.41 -0.66 -5.90
CA ALA A 318 11.31 -1.56 -6.16
C ALA A 318 10.06 -0.83 -6.66
N THR A 319 9.73 0.32 -6.05
CA THR A 319 8.65 1.21 -6.49
C THR A 319 8.89 1.68 -7.93
N SER A 320 10.10 2.14 -8.28
CA SER A 320 10.41 2.58 -9.65
C SER A 320 10.30 1.44 -10.66
N ILE A 321 10.82 0.25 -10.34
CA ILE A 321 10.72 -0.94 -11.21
C ILE A 321 9.26 -1.36 -11.34
N GLY A 322 8.50 -1.37 -10.25
CA GLY A 322 7.07 -1.70 -10.24
C GLY A 322 6.27 -0.83 -11.19
N ALA A 323 6.48 0.48 -11.17
CA ALA A 323 5.84 1.43 -12.07
C ALA A 323 6.18 1.17 -13.55
N ILE A 324 7.43 0.83 -13.87
CA ILE A 324 7.83 0.46 -15.24
C ILE A 324 7.14 -0.82 -15.68
N CYS A 325 7.02 -1.81 -14.79
CA CYS A 325 6.36 -3.08 -15.09
C CYS A 325 4.84 -2.96 -15.20
N GLY A 326 4.24 -1.94 -14.58
CA GLY A 326 2.79 -1.70 -14.61
C GLY A 326 2.09 -2.11 -13.31
N THR A 327 2.70 -1.83 -12.16
CA THR A 327 2.05 -1.95 -10.85
C THR A 327 2.27 -0.69 -10.01
N SER A 328 1.50 -0.55 -8.93
CA SER A 328 1.63 0.56 -7.98
C SER A 328 2.92 0.46 -7.15
N ASN A 329 3.10 1.38 -6.19
CA ASN A 329 4.25 1.39 -5.29
C ASN A 329 4.50 0.01 -4.69
N THR A 330 5.75 -0.41 -4.74
CA THR A 330 6.22 -1.66 -4.14
C THR A 330 6.89 -1.33 -2.82
N THR A 331 6.30 -1.75 -1.71
CA THR A 331 6.71 -1.41 -0.35
C THR A 331 7.10 -2.63 0.47
N THR A 332 7.76 -2.40 1.59
CA THR A 332 8.21 -3.46 2.50
C THR A 332 7.04 -3.98 3.34
N TYR A 333 6.84 -5.29 3.34
CA TYR A 333 5.70 -5.95 3.97
C TYR A 333 5.95 -6.28 5.45
N VAL A 334 5.04 -5.84 6.32
CA VAL A 334 5.04 -6.13 7.76
C VAL A 334 4.89 -7.63 8.04
N GLU A 335 4.29 -8.40 7.15
CA GLU A 335 4.18 -9.84 7.18
C GLU A 335 5.54 -10.56 7.16
N SER A 336 6.61 -9.87 6.76
CA SER A 336 7.99 -10.36 6.90
C SER A 336 8.32 -10.69 8.36
N SER A 337 7.63 -10.06 9.31
CA SER A 337 7.73 -10.38 10.74
C SER A 337 7.43 -11.85 11.05
N ALA A 338 6.58 -12.52 10.27
CA ALA A 338 6.28 -13.94 10.44
C ALA A 338 7.49 -14.84 10.12
N GLY A 339 8.23 -14.54 9.05
CA GLY A 339 9.48 -15.22 8.72
C GLY A 339 10.60 -14.90 9.69
N ILE A 340 10.69 -13.65 10.12
CA ILE A 340 11.64 -13.21 11.15
C ILE A 340 11.38 -13.96 12.47
N ALA A 341 10.12 -14.10 12.87
CA ALA A 341 9.73 -14.89 14.04
C ALA A 341 10.02 -16.38 13.86
N ALA A 342 10.02 -16.91 12.63
CA ALA A 342 10.42 -18.27 12.30
C ALA A 342 11.95 -18.47 12.27
N GLY A 343 12.73 -17.44 12.52
CA GLY A 343 14.19 -17.48 12.63
C GLY A 343 14.94 -16.90 11.43
N GLY A 344 14.27 -16.27 10.46
CA GLY A 344 14.91 -15.53 9.36
C GLY A 344 15.71 -14.34 9.89
N ARG A 345 16.95 -14.21 9.44
CA ARG A 345 17.88 -13.16 9.90
C ARG A 345 18.64 -12.50 8.78
N THR A 346 18.64 -13.09 7.60
CA THR A 346 19.50 -12.68 6.49
C THR A 346 18.70 -12.53 5.19
N GLY A 347 19.35 -11.95 4.18
CA GLY A 347 18.77 -11.83 2.86
C GLY A 347 18.48 -13.14 2.14
N LEU A 348 18.96 -14.29 2.66
CA LEU A 348 18.60 -15.59 2.10
C LEU A 348 17.09 -15.86 2.23
N THR A 349 16.47 -15.46 3.35
CA THR A 349 15.01 -15.48 3.51
C THR A 349 14.32 -14.75 2.35
N SER A 350 14.77 -13.53 2.03
CA SER A 350 14.21 -12.74 0.92
C SER A 350 14.40 -13.41 -0.44
N VAL A 351 15.56 -14.03 -0.69
CA VAL A 351 15.80 -14.78 -1.94
C VAL A 351 14.81 -15.94 -2.10
N ILE A 352 14.51 -16.67 -1.01
CA ILE A 352 13.52 -17.75 -1.05
C ILE A 352 12.13 -17.19 -1.36
N VAL A 353 11.74 -16.07 -0.77
CA VAL A 353 10.46 -15.40 -1.08
C VAL A 353 10.39 -15.02 -2.57
N ALA A 354 11.46 -14.46 -3.12
CA ALA A 354 11.51 -14.09 -4.55
C ALA A 354 11.34 -15.32 -5.46
N ILE A 355 11.95 -16.46 -5.13
CA ILE A 355 11.76 -17.71 -5.86
C ILE A 355 10.30 -18.17 -5.80
N CYS A 356 9.66 -18.08 -4.63
CA CYS A 356 8.26 -18.45 -4.49
C CYS A 356 7.34 -17.54 -5.32
N PHE A 357 7.60 -16.22 -5.36
CA PHE A 357 6.90 -15.32 -6.28
C PHE A 357 7.08 -15.71 -7.74
N ALA A 358 8.30 -16.06 -8.17
CA ALA A 358 8.54 -16.51 -9.55
C ALA A 358 7.73 -17.75 -9.90
N LEU A 359 7.66 -18.73 -8.99
CA LEU A 359 6.86 -19.93 -9.19
C LEU A 359 5.36 -19.65 -9.26
N SER A 360 4.88 -18.65 -8.54
CA SER A 360 3.46 -18.27 -8.54
C SER A 360 2.98 -17.65 -9.87
N ALA A 361 3.88 -17.22 -10.74
CA ALA A 361 3.53 -16.72 -12.08
C ALA A 361 2.74 -17.75 -12.92
N PHE A 362 2.97 -19.03 -12.68
CA PHE A 362 2.29 -20.12 -13.37
C PHE A 362 0.90 -20.45 -12.81
N LEU A 363 0.48 -19.80 -11.72
CA LEU A 363 -0.82 -20.02 -11.08
C LEU A 363 -1.91 -19.06 -11.60
N SER A 364 -1.64 -18.26 -12.63
CA SER A 364 -2.59 -17.27 -13.18
C SER A 364 -3.98 -17.84 -13.50
N PRO A 365 -4.18 -19.06 -14.06
CA PRO A 365 -5.52 -19.55 -14.34
C PRO A 365 -6.36 -19.79 -13.08
N VAL A 366 -5.72 -20.24 -12.01
CA VAL A 366 -6.39 -20.49 -10.73
C VAL A 366 -6.68 -19.15 -10.02
N ILE A 367 -5.71 -18.25 -10.03
CA ILE A 367 -5.80 -16.98 -9.33
C ILE A 367 -6.84 -16.05 -9.99
N SER A 368 -6.90 -16.02 -11.32
CA SER A 368 -7.89 -15.21 -12.04
C SER A 368 -9.34 -15.66 -11.85
N ALA A 369 -9.56 -16.91 -11.44
CA ALA A 369 -10.88 -17.45 -11.14
C ALA A 369 -11.41 -17.03 -9.74
N ILE A 370 -10.56 -16.47 -8.87
CA ILE A 370 -10.93 -16.08 -7.50
C ILE A 370 -11.81 -14.83 -7.55
N PRO A 371 -13.05 -14.88 -7.00
CA PRO A 371 -13.95 -13.73 -7.02
C PRO A 371 -13.51 -12.64 -6.03
N SER A 372 -13.83 -11.37 -6.32
CA SER A 372 -13.57 -10.23 -5.44
C SER A 372 -14.20 -10.40 -4.03
N ALA A 373 -15.32 -11.12 -3.92
CA ALA A 373 -15.93 -11.43 -2.63
C ALA A 373 -15.03 -12.26 -1.71
N ALA A 374 -14.14 -13.10 -2.27
CA ALA A 374 -13.20 -13.88 -1.48
C ALA A 374 -12.02 -13.06 -0.96
N THR A 375 -11.65 -11.97 -1.64
CA THR A 375 -10.54 -11.10 -1.24
C THR A 375 -10.97 -9.92 -0.40
N ALA A 376 -12.20 -9.44 -0.55
CA ALA A 376 -12.72 -8.27 0.14
C ALA A 376 -12.71 -8.43 1.68
N GLY A 377 -12.99 -9.63 2.20
CA GLY A 377 -12.90 -9.92 3.63
C GLY A 377 -11.48 -9.75 4.18
N VAL A 378 -10.47 -10.15 3.40
CA VAL A 378 -9.06 -9.96 3.75
C VAL A 378 -8.69 -8.47 3.72
N LEU A 379 -9.18 -7.69 2.75
CA LEU A 379 -8.98 -6.23 2.72
C LEU A 379 -9.48 -5.56 4.01
N VAL A 380 -10.66 -5.96 4.49
CA VAL A 380 -11.22 -5.42 5.73
C VAL A 380 -10.33 -5.75 6.93
N VAL A 381 -9.81 -6.99 7.02
CA VAL A 381 -8.95 -7.41 8.13
C VAL A 381 -7.58 -6.70 8.06
N VAL A 382 -6.98 -6.59 6.88
CA VAL A 382 -5.72 -5.85 6.68
C VAL A 382 -5.90 -4.38 7.05
N GLY A 383 -6.98 -3.74 6.61
CA GLY A 383 -7.30 -2.37 6.98
C GLY A 383 -7.46 -2.20 8.49
N CYS A 384 -8.10 -3.15 9.17
CA CYS A 384 -8.21 -3.17 10.63
C CYS A 384 -6.83 -3.28 11.31
N MET A 385 -5.93 -4.10 10.79
CA MET A 385 -4.56 -4.24 11.31
C MET A 385 -3.77 -2.94 11.16
N MET A 386 -3.86 -2.28 10.01
CA MET A 386 -3.22 -0.98 9.75
C MET A 386 -3.78 0.12 10.67
N ALA A 387 -5.08 0.11 10.95
CA ALA A 387 -5.72 1.06 11.86
C ALA A 387 -5.19 0.98 13.30
N SER A 388 -4.42 -0.05 13.66
CA SER A 388 -3.81 -0.20 14.98
C SER A 388 -2.84 0.94 15.36
N SER A 389 -2.28 1.67 14.39
CA SER A 389 -1.42 2.84 14.64
C SER A 389 -2.18 4.00 15.31
N LEU A 390 -3.50 4.04 15.17
CA LEU A 390 -4.33 5.08 15.82
C LEU A 390 -4.31 5.02 17.36
N LYS A 391 -3.89 3.91 17.96
CA LYS A 391 -3.74 3.76 19.41
C LYS A 391 -2.62 4.60 20.00
N GLU A 392 -1.63 5.01 19.20
CA GLU A 392 -0.50 5.85 19.63
C GLU A 392 -0.85 7.34 19.71
N ILE A 393 -2.08 7.71 19.33
CA ILE A 393 -2.58 9.09 19.31
C ILE A 393 -3.28 9.38 20.65
N ASP A 394 -2.97 10.51 21.27
CA ASP A 394 -3.71 10.98 22.44
C ASP A 394 -5.02 11.66 22.00
N TRP A 395 -6.08 10.87 21.94
CA TRP A 395 -7.43 11.34 21.60
C TRP A 395 -8.06 12.23 22.68
N SER A 396 -7.47 12.33 23.86
CA SER A 396 -7.94 13.22 24.94
C SER A 396 -7.44 14.66 24.77
N ASP A 397 -6.27 14.86 24.13
CA ASP A 397 -5.82 16.20 23.73
C ASP A 397 -6.44 16.59 22.38
N ILE A 398 -7.36 17.53 22.42
CA ILE A 398 -8.07 18.04 21.23
C ILE A 398 -7.11 18.59 20.17
N SER A 399 -5.91 19.01 20.56
CA SER A 399 -4.89 19.52 19.63
C SER A 399 -4.18 18.45 18.84
N GLU A 400 -4.23 17.20 19.29
CA GLU A 400 -3.79 16.03 18.56
C GLU A 400 -4.96 15.30 17.90
N ALA A 401 -6.07 15.18 18.63
CA ALA A 401 -7.25 14.46 18.17
C ALA A 401 -7.85 15.04 16.88
N VAL A 402 -7.95 16.38 16.77
CA VAL A 402 -8.56 17.01 15.57
C VAL A 402 -7.72 16.81 14.32
N PRO A 403 -6.40 17.10 14.27
CA PRO A 403 -5.59 16.77 13.11
C PRO A 403 -5.58 15.28 12.78
N ALA A 404 -5.52 14.43 13.81
CA ALA A 404 -5.56 13.00 13.65
C ALA A 404 -6.88 12.50 13.04
N PHE A 405 -8.02 13.05 13.47
CA PHE A 405 -9.33 12.73 12.91
C PHE A 405 -9.38 13.05 11.40
N PHE A 406 -8.95 14.25 11.02
CA PHE A 406 -8.91 14.63 9.61
C PHE A 406 -7.90 13.81 8.81
N ALA A 407 -6.72 13.51 9.36
CA ALA A 407 -5.73 12.68 8.69
C ALA A 407 -6.11 11.20 8.62
N SER A 408 -7.09 10.72 9.40
CA SER A 408 -7.46 9.30 9.44
C SER A 408 -8.91 9.06 9.03
N VAL A 409 -9.86 9.37 9.91
CA VAL A 409 -11.28 9.03 9.71
C VAL A 409 -11.86 9.74 8.48
N PHE A 410 -11.46 10.99 8.25
CA PHE A 410 -11.92 11.74 7.09
C PHE A 410 -11.46 11.15 5.76
N MET A 411 -10.33 10.40 5.71
CA MET A 411 -9.93 9.67 4.51
C MET A 411 -11.01 8.69 4.03
N ALA A 412 -11.55 7.90 4.96
CA ALA A 412 -12.61 6.95 4.61
C ALA A 412 -13.92 7.68 4.24
N PHE A 413 -14.27 8.75 4.94
CA PHE A 413 -15.50 9.51 4.70
C PHE A 413 -15.47 10.27 3.36
N SER A 414 -14.34 10.86 3.02
CA SER A 414 -14.16 11.59 1.76
C SER A 414 -13.84 10.67 0.56
N TYR A 415 -13.65 9.37 0.82
CA TYR A 415 -13.18 8.40 -0.16
C TYR A 415 -11.87 8.84 -0.85
N SER A 416 -11.01 9.55 -0.09
CA SER A 416 -9.76 10.11 -0.61
C SER A 416 -8.67 10.20 0.45
N ILE A 417 -7.56 9.53 0.21
CA ILE A 417 -6.36 9.61 1.04
C ILE A 417 -5.76 11.03 1.00
N SER A 418 -5.72 11.66 -0.19
CA SER A 418 -5.18 13.02 -0.34
C SER A 418 -5.95 14.04 0.49
N TYR A 419 -7.29 13.96 0.50
CA TYR A 419 -8.11 14.88 1.30
C TYR A 419 -7.93 14.66 2.80
N GLY A 420 -7.70 13.42 3.23
CA GLY A 420 -7.35 13.13 4.61
C GLY A 420 -6.03 13.78 5.00
N ILE A 421 -4.96 13.57 4.21
CA ILE A 421 -3.64 14.17 4.46
C ILE A 421 -3.75 15.70 4.48
N ALA A 422 -4.44 16.29 3.50
CA ALA A 422 -4.69 17.73 3.45
C ALA A 422 -5.40 18.25 4.71
N GLY A 423 -6.50 17.61 5.08
CA GLY A 423 -7.27 17.95 6.28
C GLY A 423 -6.43 17.89 7.56
N GLY A 424 -5.63 16.83 7.71
CA GLY A 424 -4.72 16.67 8.84
C GLY A 424 -3.66 17.78 8.92
N PHE A 425 -3.00 18.09 7.83
CA PHE A 425 -1.95 19.12 7.78
C PHE A 425 -2.52 20.52 8.00
N ILE A 426 -3.61 20.87 7.33
CA ILE A 426 -4.26 22.18 7.45
C ILE A 426 -4.76 22.40 8.89
N THR A 427 -5.43 21.40 9.48
CA THR A 427 -5.95 21.51 10.85
C THR A 427 -4.83 21.54 11.89
N TYR A 428 -3.74 20.82 11.67
CA TYR A 428 -2.56 20.89 12.52
C TYR A 428 -1.93 22.31 12.51
N CYS A 429 -1.72 22.90 11.34
CA CYS A 429 -1.24 24.27 11.20
C CYS A 429 -2.17 25.28 11.90
N LEU A 430 -3.50 25.13 11.71
CA LEU A 430 -4.50 25.98 12.32
C LEU A 430 -4.42 25.92 13.85
N ILE A 431 -4.42 24.73 14.43
CA ILE A 431 -4.42 24.54 15.88
C ILE A 431 -3.13 25.07 16.52
N LYS A 432 -1.95 24.78 15.89
CA LYS A 432 -0.68 25.32 16.39
C LYS A 432 -0.64 26.83 16.32
N THR A 433 -1.24 27.44 15.32
CA THR A 433 -1.38 28.90 15.22
C THR A 433 -2.27 29.45 16.32
N CYS A 434 -3.45 28.86 16.55
CA CYS A 434 -4.38 29.26 17.62
C CYS A 434 -3.77 29.13 19.03
N LYS A 435 -2.87 28.14 19.23
CA LYS A 435 -2.13 28.00 20.51
C LYS A 435 -0.91 28.90 20.62
N GLY A 436 -0.65 29.79 19.64
CA GLY A 436 0.53 30.66 19.61
C GLY A 436 1.84 29.95 19.36
N LYS A 437 1.77 28.70 18.88
CA LYS A 437 2.88 27.78 18.63
C LYS A 437 3.20 27.59 17.15
N ALA A 438 2.83 28.52 16.29
CA ALA A 438 3.05 28.45 14.84
C ALA A 438 4.52 28.21 14.46
N LYS A 439 5.47 28.68 15.30
CA LYS A 439 6.90 28.48 15.10
C LYS A 439 7.38 27.03 15.33
N GLU A 440 6.58 26.21 16.03
CA GLU A 440 6.89 24.79 16.24
C GLU A 440 6.56 23.93 14.99
N VAL A 441 5.77 24.48 14.06
CA VAL A 441 5.40 23.78 12.84
C VAL A 441 6.52 23.91 11.82
N HIS A 442 7.01 22.77 11.33
CA HIS A 442 8.08 22.76 10.34
C HIS A 442 7.63 23.43 9.02
N PRO A 443 8.49 24.21 8.34
CA PRO A 443 8.13 24.93 7.11
C PRO A 443 7.54 24.03 6.00
N VAL A 444 7.97 22.77 5.90
CA VAL A 444 7.44 21.78 4.93
C VAL A 444 5.93 21.60 5.10
N ILE A 445 5.43 21.49 6.35
CA ILE A 445 3.98 21.32 6.60
C ILE A 445 3.21 22.55 6.16
N TRP A 446 3.75 23.75 6.39
CA TRP A 446 3.15 24.99 5.93
C TRP A 446 3.04 25.07 4.42
N ILE A 447 4.14 24.72 3.72
CA ILE A 447 4.18 24.73 2.25
C ILE A 447 3.16 23.72 1.69
N VAL A 448 3.13 22.50 2.20
CA VAL A 448 2.21 21.45 1.74
C VAL A 448 0.76 21.83 2.05
N SER A 449 0.47 22.35 3.25
CA SER A 449 -0.87 22.85 3.60
C SER A 449 -1.34 23.97 2.67
N LEU A 450 -0.46 24.90 2.33
CA LEU A 450 -0.76 25.98 1.39
C LEU A 450 -1.04 25.45 -0.02
N LEU A 451 -0.26 24.48 -0.48
CA LEU A 451 -0.47 23.84 -1.79
C LEU A 451 -1.83 23.14 -1.85
N PHE A 452 -2.24 22.42 -0.80
CA PHE A 452 -3.57 21.82 -0.72
C PHE A 452 -4.69 22.86 -0.70
N ILE A 453 -4.55 23.94 0.06
CA ILE A 453 -5.53 25.02 0.05
C ILE A 453 -5.64 25.64 -1.35
N LEU A 454 -4.52 25.83 -2.03
CA LEU A 454 -4.47 26.38 -3.37
C LEU A 454 -5.15 25.45 -4.38
N ASP A 455 -4.91 24.14 -4.26
CA ASP A 455 -5.59 23.13 -5.05
C ASP A 455 -7.11 23.13 -4.85
N PHE A 456 -7.58 23.21 -3.60
CA PHE A 456 -9.02 23.31 -3.30
C PHE A 456 -9.65 24.59 -3.86
N VAL A 457 -8.93 25.71 -3.80
CA VAL A 457 -9.41 26.98 -4.38
C VAL A 457 -9.46 26.90 -5.89
N ILE A 458 -8.44 26.36 -6.54
CA ILE A 458 -8.42 26.17 -8.01
C ILE A 458 -9.57 25.27 -8.45
N THR A 459 -9.74 24.14 -7.79
CA THR A 459 -10.83 23.18 -8.09
C THR A 459 -12.22 23.77 -7.86
N ALA A 460 -12.36 24.72 -6.93
CA ALA A 460 -13.64 25.39 -6.68
C ALA A 460 -13.96 26.51 -7.69
N ILE A 461 -12.96 27.03 -8.40
CA ILE A 461 -13.13 28.13 -9.38
C ILE A 461 -13.30 27.58 -10.82
N LEU A 462 -12.69 26.42 -11.11
CA LEU A 462 -12.83 25.72 -12.39
C LEU A 462 -14.13 24.93 -12.46
#